data_70419326793a3f8b366119c2f9f5babf
#
_entry.id   70419326793a3f8b366119c2f9f5babf
#
_cell.length_a   1.000
_cell.length_b   1.000
_cell.length_c   1.000
_cell.angle_alpha   90.00
_cell.angle_beta   90.00
_cell.angle_gamma   90.00
#
_symmetry.space_group_name_H-M   'P 1'
#
loop_
_entity.id
_entity.type
_entity.pdbx_description
1 polymer ?
#
loop_
_entity_poly.entity_id
_entity_poly.type
_entity_poly.pdbx_seq_one_letter_code
_entity_poly.pdbx_strand_id
1 'polypeptide(L)'
;MSSDLPSPNPPGNGVDAMSDFFHDAWGVYVTVMTLASIVACLILLFGFSSRRVPMDDVGTTGHVWDEDLVERNNPLPRWWMWLFVITVLFGLAYLALYPGLGKFAGKYGWTSTGAYQEEQATAAAIYGPALEKFLKQDIPVLAGNAEARQMGQRLFLTYCAQCHGSDAGGSPGFP
;
A
#
# COMPACT_ATOMS: atom_id res chain seq x y z
N MET A 1 24.81 -29.07 -8.19
CA MET A 1 23.37 -28.82 -8.30
C MET A 1 23.22 -27.37 -8.69
N SER A 2 22.98 -27.13 -9.98
CA SER A 2 22.83 -25.79 -10.55
C SER A 2 21.55 -25.18 -10.02
N SER A 3 21.67 -24.08 -9.32
CA SER A 3 20.52 -23.32 -8.82
C SER A 3 19.97 -22.47 -9.96
N ASP A 4 19.14 -23.07 -10.80
CA ASP A 4 18.24 -22.33 -11.68
C ASP A 4 17.14 -21.73 -10.81
N LEU A 5 17.46 -20.65 -10.10
CA LEU A 5 16.44 -19.72 -9.64
C LEU A 5 15.75 -19.18 -10.90
N PRO A 6 14.42 -19.25 -11.01
CA PRO A 6 13.72 -18.64 -12.12
C PRO A 6 14.13 -17.17 -12.17
N SER A 7 14.67 -16.77 -13.32
CA SER A 7 14.92 -15.37 -13.64
C SER A 7 13.68 -14.56 -13.26
N PRO A 8 13.81 -13.46 -12.49
CA PRO A 8 12.70 -12.55 -12.31
C PRO A 8 12.21 -12.18 -13.70
N ASN A 9 10.92 -12.32 -13.94
CA ASN A 9 10.28 -12.05 -15.22
C ASN A 9 10.96 -10.86 -15.90
N PRO A 10 11.32 -10.98 -17.20
CA PRO A 10 11.84 -9.82 -17.92
C PRO A 10 10.82 -8.71 -17.77
N PRO A 11 11.24 -7.44 -17.66
CA PRO A 11 10.31 -6.34 -17.56
C PRO A 11 9.40 -6.40 -18.79
N GLY A 12 8.19 -6.92 -18.61
CA GLY A 12 7.11 -6.77 -19.57
C GLY A 12 7.02 -5.27 -19.80
N ASN A 13 6.96 -4.86 -21.05
CA ASN A 13 6.87 -3.47 -21.47
C ASN A 13 5.96 -2.75 -20.49
N GLY A 14 6.49 -1.80 -19.73
CA GLY A 14 6.01 -1.27 -18.43
C GLY A 14 4.53 -0.87 -18.27
N VAL A 15 3.69 -1.19 -19.24
CA VAL A 15 2.26 -0.92 -19.26
C VAL A 15 1.44 -2.17 -18.87
N ASP A 16 1.95 -3.38 -19.15
CA ASP A 16 1.23 -4.63 -18.88
C ASP A 16 1.37 -5.12 -17.42
N ALA A 17 2.31 -4.56 -16.66
CA ALA A 17 2.60 -4.94 -15.28
C ALA A 17 1.84 -4.09 -14.21
N MET A 18 0.99 -3.15 -14.63
CA MET A 18 0.41 -2.16 -13.71
C MET A 18 -0.90 -2.65 -13.04
N SER A 19 -1.53 -3.69 -13.56
CA SER A 19 -2.74 -4.26 -12.96
C SER A 19 -2.81 -5.77 -13.19
N ASP A 20 -3.06 -6.54 -12.13
CA ASP A 20 -3.25 -7.99 -12.18
C ASP A 20 -4.62 -8.40 -12.77
N PHE A 21 -5.21 -7.57 -13.60
CA PHE A 21 -6.51 -7.87 -14.20
C PHE A 21 -6.34 -8.78 -15.42
N PHE A 22 -7.04 -9.91 -15.42
CA PHE A 22 -7.08 -10.87 -16.53
C PHE A 22 -7.65 -10.30 -17.83
N HIS A 23 -8.44 -9.21 -17.77
CA HIS A 23 -9.09 -8.57 -18.89
C HIS A 23 -9.04 -7.05 -18.80
N ASP A 24 -8.83 -6.40 -19.93
CA ASP A 24 -8.81 -4.93 -20.08
C ASP A 24 -10.11 -4.28 -19.63
N ALA A 25 -11.24 -4.99 -19.78
CA ALA A 25 -12.55 -4.52 -19.35
C ALA A 25 -12.59 -4.17 -17.85
N TRP A 26 -11.85 -4.88 -17.01
CA TRP A 26 -11.78 -4.57 -15.58
C TRP A 26 -11.07 -3.23 -15.29
N GLY A 27 -10.03 -2.92 -16.05
CA GLY A 27 -9.35 -1.62 -15.93
C GLY A 27 -10.29 -0.46 -16.29
N VAL A 28 -11.08 -0.62 -17.36
CA VAL A 28 -12.10 0.37 -17.76
C VAL A 28 -13.20 0.47 -16.71
N TYR A 29 -13.69 -0.66 -16.22
CA TYR A 29 -14.72 -0.69 -15.20
C TYR A 29 -14.28 0.06 -13.92
N VAL A 30 -13.11 -0.25 -13.39
CA VAL A 30 -12.57 0.42 -12.20
C VAL A 30 -12.43 1.93 -12.43
N THR A 31 -11.87 2.33 -13.58
CA THR A 31 -11.70 3.74 -13.93
C THR A 31 -13.04 4.48 -13.98
N VAL A 32 -14.02 3.93 -14.71
CA VAL A 32 -15.34 4.55 -14.85
C VAL A 32 -16.06 4.64 -13.50
N MET A 33 -16.06 3.56 -12.72
CA MET A 33 -16.73 3.53 -11.41
C MET A 33 -16.07 4.50 -10.42
N THR A 34 -14.74 4.58 -10.40
CA THR A 34 -14.01 5.53 -9.54
C THR A 34 -14.36 6.97 -9.88
N LEU A 35 -14.23 7.35 -11.15
CA LEU A 35 -14.52 8.73 -11.57
C LEU A 35 -16.01 9.07 -11.43
N ALA A 36 -16.92 8.16 -11.76
CA ALA A 36 -18.34 8.35 -11.60
C ALA A 36 -18.73 8.53 -10.13
N SER A 37 -18.15 7.76 -9.21
CA SER A 37 -18.41 7.89 -7.78
C SER A 37 -17.91 9.23 -7.23
N ILE A 38 -16.74 9.69 -7.65
CA ILE A 38 -16.22 11.01 -7.26
C ILE A 38 -17.16 12.12 -7.74
N VAL A 39 -17.60 12.06 -9.00
CA VAL A 39 -18.54 13.04 -9.57
C VAL A 39 -19.88 12.99 -8.84
N ALA A 40 -20.42 11.80 -8.58
CA ALA A 40 -21.66 11.63 -7.83
C ALA A 40 -21.57 12.22 -6.43
N CYS A 41 -20.46 11.97 -5.71
CA CYS A 41 -20.22 12.58 -4.39
C CYS A 41 -20.18 14.11 -4.44
N LEU A 42 -19.54 14.69 -5.46
CA LEU A 42 -19.52 16.15 -5.65
C LEU A 42 -20.93 16.70 -5.95
N ILE A 43 -21.70 16.04 -6.81
CA ILE A 43 -23.07 16.45 -7.13
C ILE A 43 -23.93 16.43 -5.84
N LEU A 44 -23.83 15.37 -5.03
CA LEU A 44 -24.54 15.27 -3.76
C LEU A 44 -24.10 16.38 -2.79
N LEU A 45 -22.79 16.59 -2.65
CA LEU A 45 -22.26 17.63 -1.77
C LEU A 45 -22.82 19.01 -2.13
N PHE A 46 -22.73 19.41 -3.40
CA PHE A 46 -23.20 20.72 -3.84
C PHE A 46 -24.73 20.80 -3.82
N GLY A 47 -25.43 19.73 -4.18
CA GLY A 47 -26.89 19.67 -4.17
C GLY A 47 -27.49 19.87 -2.76
N PHE A 48 -26.90 19.18 -1.77
CA PHE A 48 -27.36 19.33 -0.38
C PHE A 48 -26.81 20.57 0.31
N SER A 49 -25.60 21.01 -0.02
CA SER A 49 -25.01 22.24 0.54
C SER A 49 -25.73 23.52 0.11
N SER A 50 -26.38 23.51 -1.04
CA SER A 50 -27.11 24.68 -1.56
C SER A 50 -28.43 24.95 -0.82
N ARG A 51 -28.97 23.97 -0.10
CA ARG A 51 -30.17 24.09 0.72
C ARG A 51 -29.80 24.60 2.11
N ARG A 52 -29.54 25.91 2.20
CA ARG A 52 -29.24 26.56 3.50
C ARG A 52 -30.56 26.84 4.21
N VAL A 53 -30.79 26.13 5.30
CA VAL A 53 -31.82 26.53 6.29
C VAL A 53 -31.17 27.61 7.17
N PRO A 54 -31.80 28.79 7.37
CA PRO A 54 -31.31 29.77 8.34
C PRO A 54 -31.21 29.13 9.73
N MET A 55 -30.16 29.46 10.49
CA MET A 55 -29.89 28.83 11.77
C MET A 55 -31.00 29.10 12.82
N ASP A 56 -31.77 30.16 12.64
CA ASP A 56 -32.89 30.54 13.49
C ASP A 56 -34.15 29.72 13.24
N ASP A 57 -34.21 28.96 12.15
CA ASP A 57 -35.37 28.18 11.73
C ASP A 57 -35.03 26.67 11.56
N VAL A 58 -34.09 26.19 12.38
CA VAL A 58 -33.70 24.77 12.38
C VAL A 58 -34.80 23.94 13.01
N GLY A 59 -35.72 23.41 12.18
CA GLY A 59 -36.71 22.43 12.57
C GLY A 59 -36.10 21.06 12.91
N THR A 60 -36.96 20.14 13.30
CA THR A 60 -36.64 18.75 13.50
C THR A 60 -36.72 17.99 12.16
N THR A 61 -36.00 16.87 12.00
CA THR A 61 -36.12 15.99 10.84
C THR A 61 -37.44 15.26 10.74
N GLY A 62 -38.28 15.34 11.82
CA GLY A 62 -39.51 14.60 11.96
C GLY A 62 -39.34 13.20 12.53
N HIS A 63 -38.12 12.73 12.73
CA HIS A 63 -37.86 11.49 13.44
C HIS A 63 -37.84 11.69 14.94
N VAL A 64 -38.53 10.81 15.64
CA VAL A 64 -38.58 10.75 17.12
C VAL A 64 -38.05 9.39 17.54
N TRP A 65 -37.03 9.40 18.40
CA TRP A 65 -36.41 8.21 18.97
C TRP A 65 -36.83 8.13 20.47
N ASP A 66 -37.07 6.94 20.99
CA ASP A 66 -37.35 6.71 22.41
C ASP A 66 -38.41 7.66 23.01
N GLU A 67 -39.49 7.93 22.27
CA GLU A 67 -40.67 8.72 22.66
C GLU A 67 -40.46 10.25 22.69
N ASP A 68 -39.29 10.76 23.08
CA ASP A 68 -39.05 12.20 23.28
C ASP A 68 -37.75 12.75 22.62
N LEU A 69 -36.86 11.90 22.14
CA LEU A 69 -35.62 12.34 21.54
C LEU A 69 -35.83 12.72 20.07
N VAL A 70 -35.80 14.00 19.79
CA VAL A 70 -35.97 14.53 18.43
C VAL A 70 -34.66 14.96 17.82
N GLU A 71 -34.44 14.60 16.57
CA GLU A 71 -33.28 14.96 15.80
C GLU A 71 -33.45 16.35 15.16
N ARG A 72 -32.46 17.23 15.35
CA ARG A 72 -32.46 18.56 14.74
C ARG A 72 -31.83 18.51 13.35
N ASN A 73 -32.44 19.19 12.38
CA ASN A 73 -31.94 19.30 11.02
C ASN A 73 -30.85 20.37 10.92
N ASN A 74 -29.72 20.16 11.60
CA ASN A 74 -28.60 21.09 11.59
C ASN A 74 -27.86 21.08 10.25
N PRO A 75 -27.57 22.24 9.64
CA PRO A 75 -26.76 22.31 8.44
C PRO A 75 -25.31 21.89 8.74
N LEU A 76 -24.67 21.24 7.76
CA LEU A 76 -23.27 20.86 7.89
C LEU A 76 -22.36 22.11 8.03
N PRO A 77 -21.36 22.08 8.92
CA PRO A 77 -20.40 23.17 9.06
C PRO A 77 -19.66 23.43 7.74
N ARG A 78 -19.40 24.70 7.41
CA ARG A 78 -18.72 25.08 6.18
C ARG A 78 -17.33 24.49 6.04
N TRP A 79 -16.60 24.38 7.16
CA TRP A 79 -15.25 23.80 7.16
C TRP A 79 -15.24 22.33 6.74
N TRP A 80 -16.30 21.57 7.08
CA TRP A 80 -16.47 20.19 6.66
C TRP A 80 -16.64 20.08 5.14
N MET A 81 -17.43 20.96 4.55
CA MET A 81 -17.58 21.02 3.09
C MET A 81 -16.24 21.28 2.41
N TRP A 82 -15.47 22.25 2.91
CA TRP A 82 -14.14 22.54 2.36
C TRP A 82 -13.16 21.39 2.55
N LEU A 83 -13.20 20.75 3.70
CA LEU A 83 -12.38 19.54 3.95
C LEU A 83 -12.67 18.47 2.90
N PHE A 84 -13.96 18.20 2.62
CA PHE A 84 -14.34 17.24 1.60
C PHE A 84 -13.85 17.64 0.20
N VAL A 85 -14.00 18.90 -0.21
CA VAL A 85 -13.49 19.39 -1.49
C VAL A 85 -11.96 19.22 -1.59
N ILE A 86 -11.24 19.53 -0.52
CA ILE A 86 -9.77 19.35 -0.46
C ILE A 86 -9.40 17.88 -0.62
N THR A 87 -10.11 16.96 0.05
CA THR A 87 -9.84 15.52 -0.11
C THR A 87 -10.11 15.03 -1.53
N VAL A 88 -11.15 15.55 -2.19
CA VAL A 88 -11.41 15.23 -3.61
C VAL A 88 -10.30 15.76 -4.51
N LEU A 89 -9.86 17.00 -4.33
CA LEU A 89 -8.75 17.57 -5.11
C LEU A 89 -7.46 16.78 -4.88
N PHE A 90 -7.17 16.41 -3.64
CA PHE A 90 -6.04 15.54 -3.31
C PHE A 90 -6.16 14.17 -4.00
N GLY A 91 -7.33 13.53 -3.94
CA GLY A 91 -7.56 12.24 -4.59
C GLY A 91 -7.38 12.31 -6.11
N LEU A 92 -7.89 13.35 -6.77
CA LEU A 92 -7.69 13.55 -8.21
C LEU A 92 -6.22 13.80 -8.55
N ALA A 93 -5.52 14.62 -7.77
CA ALA A 93 -4.09 14.84 -7.95
C ALA A 93 -3.30 13.54 -7.74
N TYR A 94 -3.65 12.75 -6.73
CA TYR A 94 -3.03 11.45 -6.48
C TYR A 94 -3.23 10.48 -7.65
N LEU A 95 -4.46 10.37 -8.17
CA LEU A 95 -4.78 9.51 -9.32
C LEU A 95 -4.08 9.96 -10.62
N ALA A 96 -3.78 11.25 -10.77
CA ALA A 96 -3.00 11.76 -11.90
C ALA A 96 -1.49 11.46 -11.77
N LEU A 97 -0.97 11.43 -10.54
CA LEU A 97 0.46 11.25 -10.28
C LEU A 97 0.85 9.78 -10.11
N TYR A 98 0.02 9.01 -9.45
CA TYR A 98 0.27 7.61 -9.10
C TYR A 98 -0.71 6.66 -9.80
N PRO A 99 -0.36 5.39 -9.99
CA PRO A 99 -1.27 4.42 -10.58
C PRO A 99 -2.47 4.17 -9.64
N GLY A 100 -3.66 4.12 -10.21
CA GLY A 100 -4.90 3.90 -9.48
C GLY A 100 -6.12 3.78 -10.38
N LEU A 101 -5.96 4.05 -11.67
CA LEU A 101 -7.01 3.99 -12.70
C LEU A 101 -6.70 2.89 -13.71
N GLY A 102 -6.92 1.64 -13.33
CA GLY A 102 -6.72 0.48 -14.20
C GLY A 102 -5.30 0.44 -14.79
N LYS A 103 -5.16 0.56 -16.11
CA LYS A 103 -3.88 0.54 -16.82
C LYS A 103 -3.13 1.88 -16.81
N PHE A 104 -3.71 2.94 -16.27
CA PHE A 104 -3.05 4.24 -16.23
C PHE A 104 -1.93 4.24 -15.18
N ALA A 105 -0.69 4.38 -15.65
CA ALA A 105 0.51 4.31 -14.83
C ALA A 105 0.71 5.52 -13.88
N GLY A 106 -0.08 6.58 -14.07
CA GLY A 106 0.20 7.86 -13.43
C GLY A 106 1.46 8.53 -14.02
N LYS A 107 1.71 9.76 -13.60
CA LYS A 107 2.88 10.51 -14.07
C LYS A 107 4.19 9.89 -13.62
N TYR A 108 4.23 9.31 -12.43
CA TYR A 108 5.45 8.74 -11.85
C TYR A 108 5.67 7.27 -12.20
N GLY A 109 4.67 6.57 -12.73
CA GLY A 109 4.79 5.15 -13.08
C GLY A 109 5.22 4.27 -11.89
N TRP A 110 4.95 4.71 -10.66
CA TRP A 110 5.38 4.02 -9.45
C TRP A 110 4.63 2.69 -9.29
N THR A 111 5.36 1.62 -8.96
CA THR A 111 4.77 0.34 -8.60
C THR A 111 5.47 -0.24 -7.39
N SER A 112 4.75 -0.99 -6.56
CA SER A 112 5.35 -1.71 -5.43
C SER A 112 6.40 -2.73 -5.89
N THR A 113 6.16 -3.39 -7.01
CA THR A 113 7.13 -4.32 -7.60
C THR A 113 8.39 -3.59 -8.06
N GLY A 114 8.26 -2.43 -8.71
CA GLY A 114 9.40 -1.62 -9.12
C GLY A 114 10.22 -1.12 -7.92
N ALA A 115 9.57 -0.62 -6.88
CA ALA A 115 10.23 -0.22 -5.65
C ALA A 115 10.97 -1.39 -4.99
N TYR A 116 10.33 -2.56 -4.91
CA TYR A 116 10.97 -3.77 -4.40
C TYR A 116 12.19 -4.19 -5.22
N GLN A 117 12.11 -4.15 -6.55
CA GLN A 117 13.25 -4.49 -7.42
C GLN A 117 14.42 -3.51 -7.24
N GLU A 118 14.13 -2.23 -7.08
CA GLU A 118 15.15 -1.20 -6.82
C GLU A 118 15.82 -1.42 -5.45
N GLU A 119 15.05 -1.71 -4.41
CA GLU A 119 15.56 -2.06 -3.09
C GLU A 119 16.41 -3.32 -3.12
N GLN A 120 15.97 -4.36 -3.84
CA GLN A 120 16.73 -5.60 -4.01
C GLN A 120 18.04 -5.36 -4.76
N ALA A 121 18.01 -4.59 -5.83
CA ALA A 121 19.23 -4.24 -6.59
C ALA A 121 20.21 -3.45 -5.72
N THR A 122 19.72 -2.50 -4.94
CA THR A 122 20.53 -1.71 -4.01
C THR A 122 21.13 -2.60 -2.92
N ALA A 123 20.34 -3.48 -2.32
CA ALA A 123 20.82 -4.44 -1.33
C ALA A 123 21.86 -5.40 -1.90
N ALA A 124 21.64 -5.91 -3.12
CA ALA A 124 22.59 -6.77 -3.81
C ALA A 124 23.92 -6.05 -4.11
N ALA A 125 23.87 -4.78 -4.51
CA ALA A 125 25.07 -3.99 -4.73
C ALA A 125 25.90 -3.76 -3.46
N ILE A 126 25.23 -3.55 -2.31
CA ILE A 126 25.88 -3.27 -1.03
C ILE A 126 26.39 -4.57 -0.39
N TYR A 127 25.56 -5.60 -0.32
CA TYR A 127 25.83 -6.83 0.44
C TYR A 127 26.38 -7.97 -0.41
N GLY A 128 26.12 -7.96 -1.74
CA GLY A 128 26.51 -9.01 -2.68
C GLY A 128 27.98 -9.37 -2.60
N PRO A 129 28.91 -8.40 -2.67
CA PRO A 129 30.35 -8.69 -2.62
C PRO A 129 30.79 -9.41 -1.34
N ALA A 130 30.22 -9.04 -0.19
CA ALA A 130 30.51 -9.70 1.08
C ALA A 130 29.94 -11.12 1.14
N LEU A 131 28.71 -11.31 0.66
CA LEU A 131 28.06 -12.63 0.60
C LEU A 131 28.78 -13.57 -0.36
N GLU A 132 29.18 -13.10 -1.56
CA GLU A 132 29.93 -13.91 -2.51
C GLU A 132 31.27 -14.40 -1.97
N LYS A 133 31.95 -13.58 -1.16
CA LYS A 133 33.21 -13.98 -0.48
C LYS A 133 32.96 -15.17 0.43
N PHE A 134 31.85 -15.22 1.13
CA PHE A 134 31.51 -16.31 2.07
C PHE A 134 30.92 -17.53 1.35
N LEU A 135 30.12 -17.35 0.30
CA LEU A 135 29.52 -18.45 -0.48
C LEU A 135 30.53 -19.37 -1.14
N LYS A 136 31.74 -18.87 -1.38
CA LYS A 136 32.86 -19.65 -1.98
C LYS A 136 33.65 -20.45 -0.95
N GLN A 137 33.36 -20.36 0.34
CA GLN A 137 34.08 -21.01 1.42
C GLN A 137 33.28 -22.18 1.99
N ASP A 138 33.99 -23.22 2.44
CA ASP A 138 33.38 -24.35 3.12
C ASP A 138 32.87 -23.94 4.51
N ILE A 139 31.77 -24.57 4.95
CA ILE A 139 31.10 -24.29 6.23
C ILE A 139 32.05 -24.37 7.43
N PRO A 140 32.96 -25.39 7.56
CA PRO A 140 33.91 -25.46 8.68
C PRO A 140 34.86 -24.27 8.73
N VAL A 141 35.25 -23.73 7.56
CA VAL A 141 36.10 -22.54 7.46
C VAL A 141 35.37 -21.30 7.89
N LEU A 142 34.08 -21.16 7.47
CA LEU A 142 33.21 -20.08 7.87
C LEU A 142 32.94 -20.06 9.37
N ALA A 143 32.81 -21.24 9.99
CA ALA A 143 32.62 -21.37 11.42
C ALA A 143 33.81 -20.81 12.23
N GLY A 144 35.02 -20.82 11.67
CA GLY A 144 36.20 -20.17 12.23
C GLY A 144 36.32 -18.67 11.96
N ASN A 145 35.60 -18.15 10.96
CA ASN A 145 35.68 -16.76 10.53
C ASN A 145 34.83 -15.85 11.41
N ALA A 146 35.43 -14.90 12.11
CA ALA A 146 34.73 -13.99 13.03
C ALA A 146 33.73 -13.07 12.32
N GLU A 147 34.07 -12.57 11.12
CA GLU A 147 33.20 -11.69 10.32
C GLU A 147 31.96 -12.44 9.82
N ALA A 148 32.14 -13.66 9.30
CA ALA A 148 31.03 -14.51 8.87
C ALA A 148 30.11 -14.88 10.02
N ARG A 149 30.65 -15.22 11.19
CA ARG A 149 29.86 -15.52 12.40
C ARG A 149 29.05 -14.30 12.87
N GLN A 150 29.65 -13.11 12.88
CA GLN A 150 28.96 -11.88 13.30
C GLN A 150 27.81 -11.55 12.33
N MET A 151 28.00 -11.72 11.03
CA MET A 151 26.96 -11.54 10.03
C MET A 151 25.87 -12.58 10.19
N GLY A 152 26.23 -13.85 10.31
CA GLY A 152 25.31 -14.97 10.51
C GLY A 152 24.50 -14.82 11.81
N GLN A 153 25.10 -14.38 12.89
CA GLN A 153 24.41 -14.11 14.15
C GLN A 153 23.34 -13.02 13.99
N ARG A 154 23.65 -11.93 13.30
CA ARG A 154 22.64 -10.88 13.04
C ARG A 154 21.49 -11.38 12.20
N LEU A 155 21.77 -12.13 11.13
CA LEU A 155 20.73 -12.74 10.30
C LEU A 155 19.88 -13.75 11.09
N PHE A 156 20.54 -14.58 11.90
CA PHE A 156 19.84 -15.55 12.73
C PHE A 156 18.90 -14.87 13.74
N LEU A 157 19.38 -13.85 14.44
CA LEU A 157 18.57 -13.10 15.42
C LEU A 157 17.40 -12.36 14.76
N THR A 158 17.56 -11.94 13.51
CA THR A 158 16.50 -11.21 12.78
C THR A 158 15.43 -12.14 12.22
N TYR A 159 15.82 -13.28 11.64
CA TYR A 159 14.90 -14.12 10.85
C TYR A 159 14.60 -15.48 11.45
N CYS A 160 15.49 -16.03 12.27
CA CYS A 160 15.41 -17.42 12.73
C CYS A 160 15.09 -17.52 14.23
N ALA A 161 15.54 -16.58 15.02
CA ALA A 161 15.43 -16.63 16.50
C ALA A 161 13.99 -16.64 17.00
N GLN A 162 13.05 -16.12 16.23
CA GLN A 162 11.63 -16.10 16.61
C GLN A 162 11.08 -17.52 16.82
N CYS A 163 11.54 -18.49 16.01
CA CYS A 163 11.13 -19.89 16.12
C CYS A 163 12.18 -20.74 16.85
N HIS A 164 13.48 -20.48 16.62
CA HIS A 164 14.56 -21.32 17.14
C HIS A 164 15.19 -20.84 18.46
N GLY A 165 14.69 -19.76 19.04
CA GLY A 165 15.28 -19.15 20.23
C GLY A 165 16.53 -18.31 19.92
N SER A 166 16.86 -17.33 20.77
CA SER A 166 18.01 -16.44 20.56
C SER A 166 19.37 -17.13 20.70
N ASP A 167 19.40 -18.27 21.37
CA ASP A 167 20.55 -19.14 21.58
C ASP A 167 20.59 -20.36 20.65
N ALA A 168 19.64 -20.45 19.71
CA ALA A 168 19.41 -21.58 18.84
C ALA A 168 19.08 -22.89 19.59
N GLY A 169 18.61 -22.78 20.85
CA GLY A 169 18.21 -23.93 21.67
C GLY A 169 16.81 -24.44 21.37
N GLY A 170 16.09 -23.75 20.52
CA GLY A 170 14.70 -24.07 20.16
C GLY A 170 13.69 -23.74 21.25
N SER A 171 12.45 -24.18 21.05
CA SER A 171 11.35 -24.12 22.01
C SER A 171 10.40 -25.29 21.78
N PRO A 172 9.50 -25.62 22.74
CA PRO A 172 8.54 -26.70 22.53
C PRO A 172 7.77 -26.53 21.21
N GLY A 173 7.92 -27.51 20.29
CA GLY A 173 7.35 -27.50 18.95
C GLY A 173 8.22 -26.89 17.85
N PHE A 174 9.34 -26.27 18.21
CA PHE A 174 10.30 -25.66 17.25
C PHE A 174 11.72 -26.03 17.68
N PRO A 175 12.30 -27.13 17.12
CA PRO A 175 13.65 -27.57 17.44
C PRO A 175 14.73 -26.60 16.98
#